data_7ba227346fbab4048fa672585a2be3a1
#
_entry.id   7ba227346fbab4048fa672585a2be3a1
#
_cell.length_a   1.000
_cell.length_b   1.000
_cell.length_c   1.000
_cell.angle_alpha   90.00
_cell.angle_beta   90.00
_cell.angle_gamma   90.00
#
_symmetry.space_group_name_H-M   'P 1'
#
loop_
_entity.id
_entity.type
_entity.pdbx_description
1 polymer ?
#
loop_
_entity_poly.entity_id
_entity_poly.type
_entity_poly.pdbx_seq_one_letter_code
_entity_poly.pdbx_strand_id
1 'polypeptide(L)'
;MKPRHLILLLVAVLGVAPLVLPPFYVTLLNYIGLHTLVVLGLVLLTGVGGMTSFGQAAFVGLGAYTTAYLTTAEQLPAWLAWASASPWLTLLVGVAITALVALLLGALTLKLSGHYLPLGTIAWGLSLYYLFGTVESLGGHTGVSGLPSISLFGVLLDKGEKVFYLIWVVLLLAMLITQNLLDSREGRAIRALKGGQLMAESMGVDTFRSKLVIFLISAVFAAVSGWLYAHTQRFVNPTPFGLNMGIDYLFMALIGGVGSVWGALLGSGILTLLKQWLQDLLPHLLGSTGNYETIVFGLLIVLLMQRAPGGLWPLLVRLVPNRLRTRQRLPAAEAPARALPQRERPAHGEVILEARHVTRRFGGLVANNDMSLDVRAGEILALIGPNGAGKSTLFNQLSGVDTPSSGDVLFMGRRINGLASRRVAGMGMSRTFQHVKLLPGMSVLENVAIGAHLRGGKGVLASALRLDRAEEADLLAEARRQLERVGLGDYLHEEAGSLALGQQRILEIARALCADPCLLLLDEPAAGLRHKEKEALGILLSRLRSEGMAILLVEHDMDFVMGLVDRVVVMEFGQRIAQGLPDEVQKNPAVLEAYLGGAE
;
A
#
# COMPACT_ATOMS: atom_id res chain seq x y z
N MET A 1 -27.19 15.84 -3.77
CA MET A 1 -27.61 14.55 -4.36
C MET A 1 -26.94 13.42 -3.58
N LYS A 2 -27.64 12.33 -3.28
CA LYS A 2 -27.01 11.15 -2.68
C LYS A 2 -26.02 10.56 -3.71
N PRO A 3 -24.87 10.01 -3.32
CA PRO A 3 -23.87 9.47 -4.26
C PRO A 3 -24.45 8.45 -5.25
N ARG A 4 -25.51 7.74 -4.86
CA ARG A 4 -26.26 6.83 -5.74
C ARG A 4 -26.87 7.53 -6.95
N HIS A 5 -27.36 8.77 -6.81
CA HIS A 5 -27.95 9.54 -7.93
C HIS A 5 -26.90 10.03 -8.92
N LEU A 6 -25.68 10.34 -8.43
CA LEU A 6 -24.55 10.70 -9.29
C LEU A 6 -24.08 9.52 -10.14
N ILE A 7 -23.99 8.33 -9.54
CA ILE A 7 -23.67 7.08 -10.26
C ILE A 7 -24.76 6.76 -11.29
N LEU A 8 -26.03 6.85 -10.91
CA LEU A 8 -27.14 6.63 -11.84
C LEU A 8 -27.14 7.62 -12.99
N LEU A 9 -26.86 8.90 -12.72
CA LEU A 9 -26.72 9.93 -13.75
C LEU A 9 -25.57 9.60 -14.70
N LEU A 10 -24.39 9.22 -14.16
CA LEU A 10 -23.25 8.81 -14.97
C LEU A 10 -23.60 7.61 -15.87
N VAL A 11 -24.22 6.59 -15.32
CA VAL A 11 -24.65 5.40 -16.08
C VAL A 11 -25.66 5.78 -17.15
N ALA A 12 -26.61 6.67 -16.86
CA ALA A 12 -27.60 7.14 -17.83
C ALA A 12 -26.93 7.96 -18.96
N VAL A 13 -26.01 8.87 -18.61
CA VAL A 13 -25.25 9.65 -19.60
C VAL A 13 -24.41 8.73 -20.49
N LEU A 14 -23.71 7.77 -19.92
CA LEU A 14 -22.93 6.79 -20.67
C LEU A 14 -23.84 5.90 -21.55
N GLY A 15 -25.02 5.52 -21.06
CA GLY A 15 -25.97 4.72 -21.84
C GLY A 15 -26.49 5.44 -23.09
N VAL A 16 -26.65 6.76 -23.04
CA VAL A 16 -27.17 7.59 -24.13
C VAL A 16 -26.05 8.12 -25.04
N ALA A 17 -24.83 8.25 -24.53
CA ALA A 17 -23.72 8.87 -25.24
C ALA A 17 -23.48 8.31 -26.67
N PRO A 18 -23.41 6.98 -26.93
CA PRO A 18 -23.16 6.46 -28.28
C PRO A 18 -24.33 6.68 -29.26
N LEU A 19 -25.53 6.99 -28.75
CA LEU A 19 -26.71 7.22 -29.57
C LEU A 19 -26.81 8.68 -30.07
N VAL A 20 -26.15 9.62 -29.37
CA VAL A 20 -26.26 11.05 -29.63
C VAL A 20 -24.95 11.63 -30.16
N LEU A 21 -23.81 11.08 -29.75
CA LEU A 21 -22.51 11.62 -30.12
C LEU A 21 -22.05 11.12 -31.51
N PRO A 22 -21.38 11.96 -32.30
CA PRO A 22 -20.69 11.54 -33.52
C PRO A 22 -19.69 10.40 -33.25
N PRO A 23 -19.44 9.48 -34.23
CA PRO A 23 -18.54 8.32 -34.08
C PRO A 23 -17.12 8.71 -33.59
N PHE A 24 -16.64 9.87 -33.97
CA PHE A 24 -15.35 10.39 -33.51
C PHE A 24 -15.26 10.53 -31.98
N TYR A 25 -16.28 11.14 -31.35
CA TYR A 25 -16.29 11.31 -29.89
C TYR A 25 -16.52 9.98 -29.16
N VAL A 26 -17.27 9.06 -29.77
CA VAL A 26 -17.44 7.70 -29.22
C VAL A 26 -16.09 6.98 -29.22
N THR A 27 -15.30 7.13 -30.28
CA THR A 27 -13.94 6.57 -30.37
C THR A 27 -13.02 7.16 -29.29
N LEU A 28 -13.07 8.49 -29.05
CA LEU A 28 -12.31 9.12 -27.96
C LEU A 28 -12.73 8.57 -26.58
N LEU A 29 -14.03 8.40 -26.35
CA LEU A 29 -14.54 7.81 -25.11
C LEU A 29 -14.12 6.35 -24.94
N ASN A 30 -14.01 5.58 -26.04
CA ASN A 30 -13.45 4.22 -26.01
C ASN A 30 -11.98 4.24 -25.55
N TYR A 31 -11.15 5.11 -26.11
CA TYR A 31 -9.76 5.28 -25.66
C TYR A 31 -9.67 5.71 -24.20
N ILE A 32 -10.50 6.66 -23.76
CA ILE A 32 -10.56 7.07 -22.35
C ILE A 32 -10.88 5.85 -21.45
N GLY A 33 -11.83 5.01 -21.85
CA GLY A 33 -12.17 3.78 -21.13
C GLY A 33 -10.99 2.81 -21.04
N LEU A 34 -10.32 2.54 -22.17
CA LEU A 34 -9.15 1.67 -22.24
C LEU A 34 -8.00 2.19 -21.40
N HIS A 35 -7.66 3.47 -21.53
CA HIS A 35 -6.58 4.10 -20.77
C HIS A 35 -6.90 4.07 -19.26
N THR A 36 -8.16 4.36 -18.89
CA THR A 36 -8.57 4.36 -17.48
C THR A 36 -8.39 2.99 -16.83
N LEU A 37 -8.64 1.88 -17.54
CA LEU A 37 -8.36 0.52 -17.03
C LEU A 37 -6.89 0.36 -16.62
N VAL A 38 -5.97 0.80 -17.47
CA VAL A 38 -4.53 0.73 -17.17
C VAL A 38 -4.16 1.66 -16.02
N VAL A 39 -4.70 2.88 -16.02
CA VAL A 39 -4.44 3.91 -15.00
C VAL A 39 -5.00 3.49 -13.63
N LEU A 40 -6.11 2.74 -13.56
CA LEU A 40 -6.58 2.14 -12.30
C LEU A 40 -5.54 1.20 -11.69
N GLY A 41 -4.86 0.40 -12.52
CA GLY A 41 -3.73 -0.41 -12.08
C GLY A 41 -2.60 0.45 -11.50
N LEU A 42 -2.26 1.57 -12.14
CA LEU A 42 -1.25 2.52 -11.65
C LEU A 42 -1.70 3.26 -10.38
N VAL A 43 -2.97 3.55 -10.21
CA VAL A 43 -3.50 4.10 -8.96
C VAL A 43 -3.23 3.14 -7.80
N LEU A 44 -3.47 1.84 -7.97
CA LEU A 44 -3.12 0.84 -6.95
C LEU A 44 -1.61 0.76 -6.72
N LEU A 45 -0.84 0.68 -7.79
CA LEU A 45 0.60 0.44 -7.74
C LEU A 45 1.36 1.67 -7.26
N THR A 46 1.23 2.79 -7.97
CA THR A 46 1.97 4.03 -7.69
C THR A 46 1.27 4.87 -6.63
N GLY A 47 -0.05 4.98 -6.76
CA GLY A 47 -0.86 5.83 -5.89
C GLY A 47 -0.98 5.32 -4.49
N VAL A 48 -1.34 4.07 -4.32
CA VAL A 48 -1.61 3.46 -3.02
C VAL A 48 -0.40 2.71 -2.49
N GLY A 49 0.22 1.88 -3.32
CA GLY A 49 1.39 1.07 -2.94
C GLY A 49 2.72 1.80 -2.91
N GLY A 50 2.80 3.02 -3.47
CA GLY A 50 4.04 3.81 -3.50
C GLY A 50 5.13 3.28 -4.43
N MET A 51 4.76 2.49 -5.45
CA MET A 51 5.69 1.84 -6.39
C MET A 51 5.51 2.41 -7.79
N THR A 52 6.46 3.22 -8.25
CA THR A 52 6.41 3.77 -9.61
C THR A 52 6.77 2.70 -10.64
N SER A 53 5.94 2.56 -11.69
CA SER A 53 6.16 1.64 -12.80
C SER A 53 5.89 2.32 -14.14
N PHE A 54 6.80 2.12 -15.09
CA PHE A 54 6.69 2.61 -16.47
C PHE A 54 6.35 1.47 -17.46
N GLY A 55 6.31 0.23 -17.01
CA GLY A 55 6.16 -0.94 -17.85
C GLY A 55 4.72 -1.35 -18.17
N GLN A 56 3.71 -0.56 -17.78
CA GLN A 56 2.31 -0.96 -17.94
C GLN A 56 1.89 -1.13 -19.42
N ALA A 57 2.44 -0.32 -20.32
CA ALA A 57 2.17 -0.42 -21.76
C ALA A 57 2.57 -1.79 -22.33
N ALA A 58 3.65 -2.40 -21.82
CA ALA A 58 4.06 -3.72 -22.25
C ALA A 58 3.07 -4.83 -21.82
N PHE A 59 2.42 -4.70 -20.66
CA PHE A 59 1.35 -5.63 -20.26
C PHE A 59 0.08 -5.46 -21.10
N VAL A 60 -0.23 -4.23 -21.54
CA VAL A 60 -1.26 -4.00 -22.56
C VAL A 60 -0.89 -4.72 -23.85
N GLY A 61 0.37 -4.60 -24.28
CA GLY A 61 0.91 -5.30 -25.44
C GLY A 61 0.79 -6.82 -25.33
N LEU A 62 1.11 -7.41 -24.18
CA LEU A 62 0.97 -8.86 -23.97
C LEU A 62 -0.49 -9.32 -24.16
N GLY A 63 -1.46 -8.58 -23.61
CA GLY A 63 -2.88 -8.89 -23.82
C GLY A 63 -3.30 -8.76 -25.29
N ALA A 64 -2.86 -7.68 -25.95
CA ALA A 64 -3.18 -7.43 -27.35
C ALA A 64 -2.54 -8.46 -28.30
N TYR A 65 -1.25 -8.73 -28.15
CA TYR A 65 -0.53 -9.66 -29.02
C TYR A 65 -0.92 -11.12 -28.79
N THR A 66 -1.18 -11.53 -27.56
CA THR A 66 -1.75 -12.87 -27.30
C THR A 66 -3.08 -13.03 -28.05
N THR A 67 -3.92 -12.02 -27.99
CA THR A 67 -5.21 -12.03 -28.71
C THR A 67 -4.99 -12.08 -30.21
N ALA A 68 -4.13 -11.22 -30.77
CA ALA A 68 -3.84 -11.17 -32.19
C ALA A 68 -3.29 -12.53 -32.67
N TYR A 69 -2.28 -13.08 -32.02
CA TYR A 69 -1.69 -14.37 -32.38
C TYR A 69 -2.73 -15.50 -32.35
N LEU A 70 -3.52 -15.62 -31.30
CA LEU A 70 -4.51 -16.70 -31.18
C LEU A 70 -5.64 -16.60 -32.21
N THR A 71 -5.95 -15.41 -32.72
CA THR A 71 -7.08 -15.22 -33.67
C THR A 71 -6.67 -15.20 -35.12
N THR A 72 -5.38 -14.97 -35.43
CA THR A 72 -4.92 -14.79 -36.82
C THR A 72 -3.84 -15.77 -37.26
N ALA A 73 -3.21 -16.55 -36.37
CA ALA A 73 -2.19 -17.51 -36.74
C ALA A 73 -2.80 -18.63 -37.58
N GLU A 74 -2.17 -18.90 -38.76
CA GLU A 74 -2.60 -19.96 -39.68
C GLU A 74 -2.48 -21.36 -39.08
N GLN A 75 -1.46 -21.58 -38.24
CA GLN A 75 -1.22 -22.85 -37.55
C GLN A 75 -0.97 -22.60 -36.07
N LEU A 76 -1.94 -22.97 -35.24
CA LEU A 76 -1.78 -22.99 -33.80
C LEU A 76 -1.33 -24.36 -33.31
N PRO A 77 -0.47 -24.44 -32.28
CA PRO A 77 -0.18 -25.70 -31.62
C PRO A 77 -1.47 -26.41 -31.18
N ALA A 78 -1.58 -27.73 -31.36
CA ALA A 78 -2.82 -28.46 -31.08
C ALA A 78 -3.36 -28.25 -29.65
N TRP A 79 -2.46 -28.10 -28.67
CA TRP A 79 -2.81 -27.82 -27.28
C TRP A 79 -3.38 -26.40 -27.04
N LEU A 80 -3.22 -25.48 -28.01
CA LEU A 80 -3.66 -24.08 -27.89
C LEU A 80 -4.83 -23.76 -28.88
N ALA A 81 -5.12 -24.65 -29.82
CA ALA A 81 -6.12 -24.44 -30.87
C ALA A 81 -7.54 -24.16 -30.29
N TRP A 82 -7.87 -24.72 -29.10
CA TRP A 82 -9.13 -24.46 -28.41
C TRP A 82 -9.33 -22.98 -28.05
N ALA A 83 -8.23 -22.23 -27.83
CA ALA A 83 -8.29 -20.84 -27.41
C ALA A 83 -8.75 -19.91 -28.55
N SER A 84 -8.58 -20.30 -29.82
CA SER A 84 -9.05 -19.53 -30.99
C SER A 84 -10.56 -19.63 -31.23
N ALA A 85 -11.24 -20.57 -30.56
CA ALA A 85 -12.67 -20.83 -30.78
C ALA A 85 -13.57 -19.66 -30.34
N SER A 86 -13.10 -18.79 -29.47
CA SER A 86 -13.89 -17.65 -28.98
C SER A 86 -12.98 -16.49 -28.52
N PRO A 87 -13.37 -15.22 -28.78
CA PRO A 87 -12.70 -14.05 -28.22
C PRO A 87 -12.58 -14.07 -26.69
N TRP A 88 -13.52 -14.67 -25.99
CA TRP A 88 -13.51 -14.79 -24.53
C TRP A 88 -12.45 -15.76 -24.02
N LEU A 89 -12.14 -16.81 -24.80
CA LEU A 89 -11.06 -17.73 -24.49
C LEU A 89 -9.69 -17.06 -24.70
N THR A 90 -9.55 -16.22 -25.75
CA THR A 90 -8.33 -15.45 -25.95
C THR A 90 -8.09 -14.45 -24.81
N LEU A 91 -9.16 -13.87 -24.21
CA LEU A 91 -9.05 -13.06 -23.01
C LEU A 91 -8.47 -13.86 -21.84
N LEU A 92 -9.01 -15.05 -21.58
CA LEU A 92 -8.54 -15.89 -20.46
C LEU A 92 -7.05 -16.27 -20.62
N VAL A 93 -6.66 -16.67 -21.85
CA VAL A 93 -5.26 -17.01 -22.15
C VAL A 93 -4.37 -15.77 -22.06
N GLY A 94 -4.81 -14.62 -22.60
CA GLY A 94 -4.06 -13.36 -22.55
C GLY A 94 -3.83 -12.89 -21.11
N VAL A 95 -4.87 -12.96 -20.27
CA VAL A 95 -4.76 -12.65 -18.84
C VAL A 95 -3.84 -13.64 -18.13
N ALA A 96 -3.94 -14.94 -18.42
CA ALA A 96 -3.09 -15.97 -17.79
C ALA A 96 -1.61 -15.78 -18.15
N ILE A 97 -1.28 -15.56 -19.43
CA ILE A 97 0.09 -15.28 -19.88
C ILE A 97 0.61 -14.00 -19.24
N THR A 98 -0.16 -12.92 -19.30
CA THR A 98 0.26 -11.65 -18.69
C THR A 98 0.45 -11.78 -17.18
N ALA A 99 -0.44 -12.50 -16.50
CA ALA A 99 -0.31 -12.77 -15.07
C ALA A 99 0.96 -13.58 -14.74
N LEU A 100 1.27 -14.60 -15.53
CA LEU A 100 2.50 -15.39 -15.39
C LEU A 100 3.74 -14.52 -15.58
N VAL A 101 3.79 -13.73 -16.66
CA VAL A 101 4.90 -12.79 -16.92
C VAL A 101 5.02 -11.77 -15.79
N ALA A 102 3.89 -11.21 -15.34
CA ALA A 102 3.87 -10.26 -14.22
C ALA A 102 4.36 -10.90 -12.90
N LEU A 103 4.01 -12.15 -12.61
CA LEU A 103 4.53 -12.87 -11.45
C LEU A 103 6.04 -13.06 -11.53
N LEU A 104 6.57 -13.49 -12.69
CA LEU A 104 8.00 -13.69 -12.88
C LEU A 104 8.77 -12.37 -12.76
N LEU A 105 8.34 -11.33 -13.49
CA LEU A 105 8.99 -10.02 -13.47
C LEU A 105 8.82 -9.33 -12.10
N GLY A 106 7.64 -9.45 -11.48
CA GLY A 106 7.37 -8.93 -10.15
C GLY A 106 8.25 -9.61 -9.10
N ALA A 107 8.40 -10.94 -9.14
CA ALA A 107 9.26 -11.66 -8.18
C ALA A 107 10.73 -11.20 -8.25
N LEU A 108 11.20 -10.82 -9.44
CA LEU A 108 12.55 -10.30 -9.65
C LEU A 108 12.67 -8.82 -9.26
N THR A 109 11.75 -7.98 -9.73
CA THR A 109 11.90 -6.51 -9.64
C THR A 109 11.40 -5.92 -8.32
N LEU A 110 10.37 -6.51 -7.67
CA LEU A 110 9.80 -5.96 -6.42
C LEU A 110 10.71 -6.12 -5.19
N LYS A 111 11.78 -6.88 -5.30
CA LYS A 111 12.85 -6.93 -4.29
C LYS A 111 13.78 -5.72 -4.37
N LEU A 112 13.80 -5.03 -5.52
CA LEU A 112 14.56 -3.81 -5.68
C LEU A 112 13.87 -2.67 -4.92
N SER A 113 14.67 -1.80 -4.31
CA SER A 113 14.19 -0.67 -3.51
C SER A 113 14.56 0.66 -4.16
N GLY A 114 13.84 1.72 -3.81
CA GLY A 114 14.13 3.07 -4.27
C GLY A 114 14.03 3.23 -5.79
N HIS A 115 15.03 3.84 -6.40
CA HIS A 115 15.05 4.16 -7.83
C HIS A 115 15.26 2.94 -8.76
N TYR A 116 15.66 1.80 -8.24
CA TYR A 116 15.94 0.61 -9.05
C TYR A 116 14.66 -0.05 -9.60
N LEU A 117 13.53 0.07 -8.89
CA LEU A 117 12.27 -0.50 -9.36
C LEU A 117 11.76 0.19 -10.65
N PRO A 118 11.66 1.53 -10.74
CA PRO A 118 11.34 2.22 -12.00
C PRO A 118 12.25 1.83 -13.16
N LEU A 119 13.58 1.79 -12.92
CA LEU A 119 14.56 1.40 -13.95
C LEU A 119 14.34 -0.04 -14.44
N GLY A 120 14.09 -0.97 -13.51
CA GLY A 120 13.76 -2.36 -13.86
C GLY A 120 12.49 -2.45 -14.71
N THR A 121 11.45 -1.67 -14.38
CA THR A 121 10.20 -1.67 -15.16
C THR A 121 10.35 -1.05 -16.54
N ILE A 122 11.24 -0.08 -16.74
CA ILE A 122 11.62 0.45 -18.05
C ILE A 122 12.37 -0.63 -18.85
N ALA A 123 13.37 -1.27 -18.25
CA ALA A 123 14.21 -2.23 -18.93
C ALA A 123 13.40 -3.40 -19.53
N TRP A 124 12.58 -4.07 -18.73
CA TRP A 124 11.78 -5.18 -19.27
C TRP A 124 10.59 -4.69 -20.13
N GLY A 125 10.09 -3.44 -19.91
CA GLY A 125 9.12 -2.82 -20.79
C GLY A 125 9.66 -2.63 -22.21
N LEU A 126 10.88 -2.11 -22.32
CA LEU A 126 11.60 -2.02 -23.61
C LEU A 126 11.89 -3.39 -24.20
N SER A 127 12.30 -4.36 -23.39
CA SER A 127 12.57 -5.72 -23.88
C SER A 127 11.34 -6.36 -24.51
N LEU A 128 10.16 -6.23 -23.89
CA LEU A 128 8.90 -6.72 -24.47
C LEU A 128 8.48 -5.93 -25.72
N TYR A 129 8.68 -4.63 -25.74
CA TYR A 129 8.43 -3.80 -26.94
C TYR A 129 9.24 -4.28 -28.14
N TYR A 130 10.56 -4.50 -27.96
CA TYR A 130 11.41 -5.03 -29.02
C TYR A 130 11.04 -6.47 -29.39
N LEU A 131 10.65 -7.30 -28.40
CA LEU A 131 10.16 -8.66 -28.69
C LEU A 131 8.96 -8.62 -29.64
N PHE A 132 7.97 -7.76 -29.39
CA PHE A 132 6.80 -7.60 -30.25
C PHE A 132 7.16 -7.16 -31.66
N GLY A 133 8.16 -6.29 -31.81
CA GLY A 133 8.61 -5.79 -33.12
C GLY A 133 9.54 -6.73 -33.88
N THR A 134 10.18 -7.71 -33.21
CA THR A 134 11.20 -8.58 -33.83
C THR A 134 10.65 -9.93 -34.21
N VAL A 135 9.66 -10.46 -33.48
CA VAL A 135 9.12 -11.80 -33.72
C VAL A 135 8.20 -11.78 -34.93
N GLU A 136 8.61 -12.49 -36.00
CA GLU A 136 7.87 -12.56 -37.29
C GLU A 136 6.44 -13.09 -37.12
N SER A 137 6.23 -14.10 -36.26
CA SER A 137 4.89 -14.67 -36.01
C SER A 137 3.94 -13.69 -35.30
N LEU A 138 4.46 -12.57 -34.76
CA LEU A 138 3.69 -11.46 -34.22
C LEU A 138 3.52 -10.30 -35.23
N GLY A 139 3.88 -10.50 -36.51
CA GLY A 139 3.77 -9.49 -37.56
C GLY A 139 4.90 -8.45 -37.57
N GLY A 140 5.90 -8.57 -36.68
CA GLY A 140 7.03 -7.64 -36.60
C GLY A 140 6.58 -6.19 -36.44
N HIS A 141 7.32 -5.26 -37.03
CA HIS A 141 6.98 -3.83 -36.98
C HIS A 141 5.76 -3.45 -37.83
N THR A 142 5.38 -4.25 -38.80
CA THR A 142 4.20 -4.02 -39.67
C THR A 142 2.89 -4.32 -38.95
N GLY A 143 2.95 -5.19 -37.95
CA GLY A 143 1.81 -5.58 -37.14
C GLY A 143 0.91 -6.65 -37.75
N VAL A 144 -0.14 -7.01 -37.04
CA VAL A 144 -1.14 -8.02 -37.38
C VAL A 144 -2.49 -7.36 -37.60
N SER A 145 -3.13 -7.67 -38.74
CA SER A 145 -4.47 -7.17 -39.10
C SER A 145 -5.47 -8.32 -39.20
N GLY A 146 -6.76 -7.97 -39.35
CA GLY A 146 -7.81 -8.96 -39.60
C GLY A 146 -8.36 -9.64 -38.34
N LEU A 147 -8.16 -9.05 -37.17
CA LEU A 147 -8.72 -9.56 -35.90
C LEU A 147 -10.27 -9.57 -35.96
N PRO A 148 -10.92 -10.65 -35.52
CA PRO A 148 -12.39 -10.77 -35.52
C PRO A 148 -13.04 -9.84 -34.51
N SER A 149 -14.28 -9.45 -34.77
CA SER A 149 -15.10 -8.73 -33.80
C SER A 149 -15.54 -9.63 -32.66
N ILE A 150 -15.71 -9.04 -31.45
CA ILE A 150 -16.27 -9.77 -30.30
C ILE A 150 -17.74 -10.06 -30.56
N SER A 151 -18.20 -11.28 -30.25
CA SER A 151 -19.62 -11.63 -30.17
C SER A 151 -20.04 -11.77 -28.70
N LEU A 152 -21.17 -11.14 -28.35
CA LEU A 152 -21.76 -11.21 -27.01
C LEU A 152 -23.24 -11.61 -27.14
N PHE A 153 -23.61 -12.78 -26.63
CA PHE A 153 -24.97 -13.33 -26.73
C PHE A 153 -25.55 -13.33 -28.15
N GLY A 154 -24.71 -13.63 -29.17
CA GLY A 154 -25.13 -13.63 -30.57
C GLY A 154 -25.11 -12.26 -31.25
N VAL A 155 -24.88 -11.18 -30.51
CA VAL A 155 -24.73 -9.82 -31.08
C VAL A 155 -23.27 -9.56 -31.40
N LEU A 156 -22.98 -9.24 -32.66
CA LEU A 156 -21.63 -8.89 -33.11
C LEU A 156 -21.33 -7.44 -32.76
N LEU A 157 -20.22 -7.21 -32.01
CA LEU A 157 -19.74 -5.88 -31.65
C LEU A 157 -18.76 -5.38 -32.72
N ASP A 158 -19.30 -5.06 -33.89
CA ASP A 158 -18.55 -4.70 -35.10
C ASP A 158 -18.30 -3.19 -35.24
N LYS A 159 -19.02 -2.36 -34.49
CA LYS A 159 -18.95 -0.90 -34.52
C LYS A 159 -18.44 -0.35 -33.19
N GLY A 160 -17.78 0.83 -33.25
CA GLY A 160 -17.27 1.51 -32.05
C GLY A 160 -18.33 1.81 -31.01
N GLU A 161 -19.57 2.13 -31.42
CA GLU A 161 -20.70 2.36 -30.53
C GLU A 161 -21.14 1.11 -29.74
N LYS A 162 -21.02 -0.07 -30.37
CA LYS A 162 -21.37 -1.33 -29.68
C LYS A 162 -20.26 -1.77 -28.72
N VAL A 163 -18.99 -1.64 -29.13
CA VAL A 163 -17.84 -1.96 -28.26
C VAL A 163 -17.76 -1.02 -27.08
N PHE A 164 -18.23 0.23 -27.23
CA PHE A 164 -18.30 1.22 -26.16
C PHE A 164 -18.97 0.66 -24.91
N TYR A 165 -20.13 0.04 -25.03
CA TYR A 165 -20.84 -0.50 -23.87
C TYR A 165 -20.02 -1.57 -23.14
N LEU A 166 -19.32 -2.43 -23.88
CA LEU A 166 -18.47 -3.47 -23.29
C LEU A 166 -17.29 -2.83 -22.52
N ILE A 167 -16.57 -1.86 -23.14
CA ILE A 167 -15.46 -1.15 -22.51
C ILE A 167 -15.89 -0.49 -21.21
N TRP A 168 -17.01 0.24 -21.23
CA TRP A 168 -17.48 0.98 -20.05
C TRP A 168 -18.04 0.08 -18.96
N VAL A 169 -18.69 -1.04 -19.30
CA VAL A 169 -19.11 -2.05 -18.31
C VAL A 169 -17.89 -2.66 -17.63
N VAL A 170 -16.88 -3.08 -18.40
CA VAL A 170 -15.64 -3.63 -17.85
C VAL A 170 -14.92 -2.60 -16.97
N LEU A 171 -14.83 -1.34 -17.41
CA LEU A 171 -14.27 -0.25 -16.62
C LEU A 171 -15.00 -0.03 -15.31
N LEU A 172 -16.33 0.08 -15.34
CA LEU A 172 -17.13 0.29 -14.13
C LEU A 172 -16.98 -0.87 -13.13
N LEU A 173 -16.91 -2.11 -13.64
CA LEU A 173 -16.61 -3.28 -12.80
C LEU A 173 -15.20 -3.20 -12.20
N ALA A 174 -14.19 -2.83 -12.99
CA ALA A 174 -12.83 -2.65 -12.49
C ALA A 174 -12.73 -1.53 -11.44
N MET A 175 -13.43 -0.41 -11.64
CA MET A 175 -13.54 0.67 -10.64
C MET A 175 -14.19 0.20 -9.35
N LEU A 176 -15.28 -0.58 -9.45
CA LEU A 176 -15.98 -1.14 -8.29
C LEU A 176 -15.09 -2.11 -7.51
N ILE A 177 -14.42 -3.03 -8.21
CA ILE A 177 -13.47 -3.99 -7.63
C ILE A 177 -12.33 -3.26 -6.91
N THR A 178 -11.76 -2.24 -7.56
CA THR A 178 -10.68 -1.42 -6.99
C THR A 178 -11.15 -0.68 -5.74
N GLN A 179 -12.33 -0.05 -5.79
CA GLN A 179 -12.90 0.65 -4.64
C GLN A 179 -13.17 -0.31 -3.48
N ASN A 180 -13.77 -1.48 -3.75
CA ASN A 180 -14.02 -2.49 -2.73
C ASN A 180 -12.73 -2.97 -2.06
N LEU A 181 -11.69 -3.23 -2.87
CA LEU A 181 -10.37 -3.63 -2.37
C LEU A 181 -9.76 -2.54 -1.48
N LEU A 182 -9.81 -1.28 -1.90
CA LEU A 182 -9.27 -0.17 -1.10
C LEU A 182 -10.03 0.04 0.21
N ASP A 183 -11.34 -0.24 0.25
CA ASP A 183 -12.19 -0.09 1.43
C ASP A 183 -12.20 -1.37 2.31
N SER A 184 -11.11 -2.14 2.32
CA SER A 184 -10.98 -3.41 3.04
C SER A 184 -9.71 -3.47 3.88
N ARG A 185 -9.57 -4.54 4.69
CA ARG A 185 -8.36 -4.88 5.43
C ARG A 185 -7.13 -4.96 4.51
N GLU A 186 -7.24 -5.63 3.37
CA GLU A 186 -6.16 -5.75 2.38
C GLU A 186 -5.80 -4.37 1.79
N GLY A 187 -6.79 -3.52 1.53
CA GLY A 187 -6.57 -2.15 1.07
C GLY A 187 -5.83 -1.29 2.09
N ARG A 188 -6.13 -1.43 3.39
CA ARG A 188 -5.36 -0.78 4.47
C ARG A 188 -3.93 -1.29 4.54
N ALA A 189 -3.72 -2.61 4.38
CA ALA A 189 -2.38 -3.21 4.33
C ALA A 189 -1.57 -2.66 3.14
N ILE A 190 -2.18 -2.52 1.96
CA ILE A 190 -1.53 -1.91 0.79
C ILE A 190 -1.17 -0.44 1.07
N ARG A 191 -2.08 0.35 1.66
CA ARG A 191 -1.78 1.74 2.03
C ARG A 191 -0.66 1.84 3.06
N ALA A 192 -0.55 0.86 3.98
CA ALA A 192 0.51 0.81 4.98
C ALA A 192 1.92 0.72 4.37
N LEU A 193 2.07 0.23 3.13
CA LEU A 193 3.36 0.21 2.42
C LEU A 193 3.97 1.61 2.30
N LYS A 194 3.16 2.67 2.15
CA LYS A 194 3.62 4.06 2.12
C LYS A 194 4.15 4.58 3.46
N GLY A 195 3.66 4.04 4.58
CA GLY A 195 4.15 4.36 5.92
C GLY A 195 5.53 3.77 6.22
N GLY A 196 6.04 2.95 5.31
CA GLY A 196 7.33 2.26 5.40
C GLY A 196 7.16 0.76 5.62
N GLN A 197 8.05 0.00 4.97
CA GLN A 197 8.02 -1.46 5.01
C GLN A 197 8.10 -1.99 6.44
N LEU A 198 8.99 -1.42 7.25
CA LEU A 198 9.22 -1.85 8.63
C LEU A 198 7.95 -1.68 9.49
N MET A 199 7.24 -0.55 9.35
CA MET A 199 5.99 -0.31 10.08
C MET A 199 4.92 -1.32 9.66
N ALA A 200 4.73 -1.55 8.37
CA ALA A 200 3.75 -2.49 7.87
C ALA A 200 4.04 -3.94 8.35
N GLU A 201 5.30 -4.37 8.28
CA GLU A 201 5.73 -5.71 8.75
C GLU A 201 5.57 -5.87 10.27
N SER A 202 5.82 -4.82 11.06
CA SER A 202 5.60 -4.84 12.52
C SER A 202 4.11 -4.97 12.89
N MET A 203 3.20 -4.64 11.97
CA MET A 203 1.75 -4.88 12.10
C MET A 203 1.31 -6.20 11.45
N GLY A 204 2.25 -7.04 11.04
CA GLY A 204 1.99 -8.36 10.47
C GLY A 204 1.70 -8.39 8.97
N VAL A 205 1.79 -7.25 8.27
CA VAL A 205 1.57 -7.19 6.82
C VAL A 205 2.73 -7.86 6.08
N ASP A 206 2.43 -8.79 5.17
CA ASP A 206 3.41 -9.32 4.21
C ASP A 206 3.59 -8.30 3.08
N THR A 207 4.61 -7.46 3.20
CA THR A 207 4.85 -6.35 2.28
C THR A 207 5.20 -6.83 0.88
N PHE A 208 5.97 -7.92 0.75
CA PHE A 208 6.31 -8.48 -0.55
C PHE A 208 5.07 -9.04 -1.27
N ARG A 209 4.26 -9.84 -0.57
CA ARG A 209 3.01 -10.37 -1.10
C ARG A 209 2.04 -9.25 -1.49
N SER A 210 1.89 -8.22 -0.66
CA SER A 210 1.02 -7.08 -0.96
C SER A 210 1.47 -6.33 -2.21
N LYS A 211 2.79 -6.08 -2.37
CA LYS A 211 3.37 -5.49 -3.58
C LYS A 211 3.12 -6.35 -4.81
N LEU A 212 3.34 -7.66 -4.72
CA LEU A 212 3.14 -8.60 -5.83
C LEU A 212 1.67 -8.67 -6.26
N VAL A 213 0.74 -8.66 -5.31
CA VAL A 213 -0.70 -8.69 -5.60
C VAL A 213 -1.15 -7.46 -6.36
N ILE A 214 -0.78 -6.25 -5.93
CA ILE A 214 -1.17 -5.03 -6.66
C ILE A 214 -0.47 -4.92 -8.01
N PHE A 215 0.75 -5.43 -8.14
CA PHE A 215 1.44 -5.52 -9.42
C PHE A 215 0.71 -6.47 -10.39
N LEU A 216 0.26 -7.62 -9.90
CA LEU A 216 -0.53 -8.58 -10.65
C LEU A 216 -1.89 -8.02 -11.08
N ILE A 217 -2.63 -7.36 -10.17
CA ILE A 217 -3.91 -6.72 -10.50
C ILE A 217 -3.72 -5.65 -11.58
N SER A 218 -2.67 -4.85 -11.46
CA SER A 218 -2.34 -3.82 -12.44
C SER A 218 -2.04 -4.42 -13.82
N ALA A 219 -1.29 -5.53 -13.88
CA ALA A 219 -1.00 -6.24 -15.12
C ALA A 219 -2.25 -6.89 -15.74
N VAL A 220 -3.15 -7.43 -14.91
CA VAL A 220 -4.44 -7.99 -15.38
C VAL A 220 -5.32 -6.90 -15.99
N PHE A 221 -5.45 -5.74 -15.35
CA PHE A 221 -6.20 -4.61 -15.92
C PHE A 221 -5.59 -4.15 -17.26
N ALA A 222 -4.26 -4.10 -17.36
CA ALA A 222 -3.55 -3.78 -18.59
C ALA A 222 -3.80 -4.84 -19.69
N ALA A 223 -3.77 -6.13 -19.36
CA ALA A 223 -4.07 -7.21 -20.29
C ALA A 223 -5.51 -7.16 -20.84
N VAL A 224 -6.48 -6.89 -19.96
CA VAL A 224 -7.89 -6.71 -20.36
C VAL A 224 -8.04 -5.50 -21.28
N SER A 225 -7.36 -4.38 -20.97
CA SER A 225 -7.32 -3.21 -21.86
C SER A 225 -6.71 -3.56 -23.21
N GLY A 226 -5.62 -4.33 -23.24
CA GLY A 226 -4.97 -4.79 -24.47
C GLY A 226 -5.86 -5.70 -25.33
N TRP A 227 -6.57 -6.63 -24.70
CA TRP A 227 -7.54 -7.48 -25.40
C TRP A 227 -8.68 -6.64 -26.01
N LEU A 228 -9.28 -5.73 -25.27
CA LEU A 228 -10.30 -4.80 -25.77
C LEU A 228 -9.76 -3.93 -26.90
N TYR A 229 -8.53 -3.41 -26.75
CA TYR A 229 -7.86 -2.60 -27.77
C TYR A 229 -7.71 -3.40 -29.08
N ALA A 230 -7.21 -4.63 -29.02
CA ALA A 230 -6.96 -5.48 -30.19
C ALA A 230 -8.25 -5.72 -30.99
N HIS A 231 -9.36 -6.04 -30.32
CA HIS A 231 -10.65 -6.24 -30.97
C HIS A 231 -11.32 -4.94 -31.44
N THR A 232 -11.07 -3.81 -30.77
CA THR A 232 -11.61 -2.50 -31.15
C THR A 232 -10.91 -1.97 -32.40
N GLN A 233 -9.57 -2.05 -32.45
CA GLN A 233 -8.78 -1.55 -33.58
C GLN A 233 -8.70 -2.55 -34.72
N ARG A 234 -8.88 -3.86 -34.47
CA ARG A 234 -8.69 -4.97 -35.42
C ARG A 234 -7.31 -4.98 -36.09
N PHE A 235 -6.39 -4.28 -35.47
CA PHE A 235 -5.00 -4.13 -35.89
C PHE A 235 -4.12 -3.94 -34.64
N VAL A 236 -2.99 -4.66 -34.60
CA VAL A 236 -2.04 -4.59 -33.49
C VAL A 236 -0.65 -4.42 -34.04
N ASN A 237 0.04 -3.35 -33.65
CA ASN A 237 1.47 -3.13 -33.93
C ASN A 237 2.19 -2.74 -32.63
N PRO A 238 3.55 -2.73 -32.58
CA PRO A 238 4.28 -2.47 -31.33
C PRO A 238 4.13 -1.03 -30.80
N THR A 239 3.90 -0.04 -31.67
CA THR A 239 3.99 1.39 -31.33
C THR A 239 3.20 1.82 -30.08
N PRO A 240 1.93 1.42 -29.87
CA PRO A 240 1.15 1.81 -28.70
C PRO A 240 1.62 1.17 -27.38
N PHE A 241 2.56 0.22 -27.43
CA PHE A 241 3.01 -0.54 -26.26
C PHE A 241 4.43 -0.18 -25.81
N GLY A 242 4.97 0.92 -26.39
CA GLY A 242 6.29 1.43 -26.08
C GLY A 242 6.34 2.25 -24.78
N LEU A 243 7.56 2.68 -24.43
CA LEU A 243 7.84 3.45 -23.22
C LEU A 243 7.06 4.78 -23.16
N ASN A 244 6.89 5.47 -24.28
CA ASN A 244 6.17 6.73 -24.34
C ASN A 244 4.74 6.59 -23.81
N MET A 245 4.04 5.53 -24.22
CA MET A 245 2.69 5.25 -23.73
C MET A 245 2.69 4.87 -22.24
N GLY A 246 3.74 4.18 -21.77
CA GLY A 246 3.93 3.91 -20.34
C GLY A 246 4.06 5.20 -19.50
N ILE A 247 4.75 6.21 -20.05
CA ILE A 247 4.88 7.54 -19.46
C ILE A 247 3.53 8.26 -19.48
N ASP A 248 2.80 8.22 -20.60
CA ASP A 248 1.47 8.83 -20.72
C ASP A 248 0.49 8.26 -19.67
N TYR A 249 0.46 6.94 -19.45
CA TYR A 249 -0.35 6.32 -18.41
C TYR A 249 0.00 6.84 -16.99
N LEU A 250 1.29 7.02 -16.72
CA LEU A 250 1.71 7.58 -15.44
C LEU A 250 1.27 9.04 -15.31
N PHE A 251 1.36 9.83 -16.38
CA PHE A 251 0.89 11.22 -16.40
C PHE A 251 -0.62 11.30 -16.20
N MET A 252 -1.40 10.43 -16.83
CA MET A 252 -2.85 10.33 -16.58
C MET A 252 -3.14 10.09 -15.10
N ALA A 253 -2.40 9.18 -14.45
CA ALA A 253 -2.54 8.90 -13.04
C ALA A 253 -2.18 10.12 -12.17
N LEU A 254 -1.08 10.82 -12.48
CA LEU A 254 -0.62 12.00 -11.75
C LEU A 254 -1.58 13.19 -11.89
N ILE A 255 -2.00 13.51 -13.12
CA ILE A 255 -2.94 14.60 -13.40
C ILE A 255 -4.26 14.37 -12.69
N GLY A 256 -4.79 13.16 -12.78
CA GLY A 256 -6.06 12.81 -12.14
C GLY A 256 -5.99 12.81 -10.62
N GLY A 257 -4.86 12.39 -10.07
CA GLY A 257 -4.61 12.20 -8.64
C GLY A 257 -4.41 10.74 -8.29
N VAL A 258 -3.15 10.38 -8.04
CA VAL A 258 -2.67 8.99 -7.89
C VAL A 258 -3.34 8.17 -6.77
N GLY A 259 -4.01 8.79 -5.84
CA GLY A 259 -4.69 8.11 -4.72
C GLY A 259 -6.18 7.86 -4.94
N SER A 260 -6.73 8.22 -6.12
CA SER A 260 -8.17 8.21 -6.35
C SER A 260 -8.59 7.37 -7.56
N VAL A 261 -9.53 6.46 -7.36
CA VAL A 261 -10.17 5.67 -8.44
C VAL A 261 -10.85 6.60 -9.47
N TRP A 262 -11.54 7.63 -9.00
CA TRP A 262 -12.17 8.64 -9.86
C TRP A 262 -11.15 9.56 -10.54
N GLY A 263 -10.00 9.78 -9.88
CA GLY A 263 -8.87 10.47 -10.47
C GLY A 263 -8.34 9.75 -11.71
N ALA A 264 -8.31 8.42 -11.73
CA ALA A 264 -7.92 7.65 -12.91
C ALA A 264 -8.76 8.02 -14.14
N LEU A 265 -10.07 8.06 -14.00
CA LEU A 265 -11.00 8.44 -15.08
C LEU A 265 -10.80 9.90 -15.51
N LEU A 266 -10.69 10.82 -14.53
CA LEU A 266 -10.49 12.24 -14.80
C LEU A 266 -9.17 12.48 -15.55
N GLY A 267 -8.07 11.91 -15.08
CA GLY A 267 -6.75 12.12 -15.69
C GLY A 267 -6.64 11.51 -17.09
N SER A 268 -7.19 10.30 -17.28
CA SER A 268 -7.27 9.68 -18.61
C SER A 268 -8.13 10.52 -19.57
N GLY A 269 -9.26 11.03 -19.10
CA GLY A 269 -10.13 11.91 -19.89
C GLY A 269 -9.43 13.21 -20.28
N ILE A 270 -8.86 13.91 -19.30
CA ILE A 270 -8.18 15.19 -19.55
C ILE A 270 -7.00 15.01 -20.52
N LEU A 271 -6.12 14.04 -20.26
CA LEU A 271 -4.93 13.86 -21.11
C LEU A 271 -5.31 13.45 -22.54
N THR A 272 -6.28 12.53 -22.69
CA THR A 272 -6.73 12.08 -24.02
C THR A 272 -7.36 13.23 -24.82
N LEU A 273 -8.26 14.00 -24.20
CA LEU A 273 -8.90 15.14 -24.86
C LEU A 273 -7.92 16.28 -25.16
N LEU A 274 -7.03 16.58 -24.20
CA LEU A 274 -6.03 17.63 -24.38
C LEU A 274 -5.03 17.27 -25.47
N LYS A 275 -4.60 16.01 -25.56
CA LYS A 275 -3.69 15.52 -26.59
C LYS A 275 -4.33 15.69 -27.98
N GLN A 276 -5.58 15.26 -28.12
CA GLN A 276 -6.32 15.43 -29.37
C GLN A 276 -6.48 16.92 -29.75
N TRP A 277 -6.88 17.74 -28.78
CA TRP A 277 -7.06 19.17 -29.04
C TRP A 277 -5.75 19.88 -29.41
N LEU A 278 -4.63 19.52 -28.78
CA LEU A 278 -3.33 20.10 -29.13
C LEU A 278 -2.84 19.61 -30.50
N GLN A 279 -3.08 18.35 -30.88
CA GLN A 279 -2.76 17.83 -32.22
C GLN A 279 -3.50 18.57 -33.31
N ASP A 280 -4.72 19.00 -33.05
CA ASP A 280 -5.50 19.81 -34.00
C ASP A 280 -5.07 21.30 -34.00
N LEU A 281 -4.79 21.90 -32.84
CA LEU A 281 -4.53 23.31 -32.66
C LEU A 281 -3.10 23.75 -33.07
N LEU A 282 -2.08 22.98 -32.64
CA LEU A 282 -0.68 23.39 -32.76
C LEU A 282 -0.20 23.51 -34.22
N PRO A 283 -0.57 22.63 -35.16
CA PRO A 283 -0.23 22.81 -36.57
C PRO A 283 -0.82 24.10 -37.16
N HIS A 284 -2.04 24.52 -36.75
CA HIS A 284 -2.66 25.74 -37.19
C HIS A 284 -1.96 26.99 -36.64
N LEU A 285 -1.41 26.92 -35.41
CA LEU A 285 -0.72 28.07 -34.79
C LEU A 285 0.73 28.20 -35.26
N LEU A 286 1.43 27.10 -35.46
CA LEU A 286 2.88 27.10 -35.72
C LEU A 286 3.23 26.94 -37.19
N GLY A 287 2.23 26.68 -38.05
CA GLY A 287 2.44 26.53 -39.49
C GLY A 287 3.31 25.34 -39.93
N SER A 288 3.62 24.42 -39.00
CA SER A 288 4.45 23.25 -39.25
C SER A 288 3.92 22.02 -38.47
N THR A 289 4.10 20.86 -39.08
CA THR A 289 3.77 19.56 -38.41
C THR A 289 4.97 19.09 -37.60
N GLY A 290 4.83 19.02 -36.28
CA GLY A 290 5.86 18.54 -35.36
C GLY A 290 5.23 18.03 -34.07
N ASN A 291 5.96 17.26 -33.27
CA ASN A 291 5.49 16.71 -31.99
C ASN A 291 5.55 17.77 -30.87
N TYR A 292 5.01 18.97 -31.12
CA TYR A 292 5.02 20.09 -30.18
C TYR A 292 4.14 19.82 -28.96
N GLU A 293 3.14 18.93 -29.09
CA GLU A 293 2.28 18.51 -27.98
C GLU A 293 3.09 17.94 -26.81
N THR A 294 4.17 17.21 -27.06
CA THR A 294 5.03 16.64 -26.01
C THR A 294 5.69 17.71 -25.15
N ILE A 295 6.12 18.82 -25.79
CA ILE A 295 6.74 19.97 -25.08
C ILE A 295 5.70 20.65 -24.20
N VAL A 296 4.51 20.89 -24.75
CA VAL A 296 3.40 21.52 -24.01
C VAL A 296 2.98 20.64 -22.83
N PHE A 297 2.89 19.32 -23.02
CA PHE A 297 2.60 18.39 -21.94
C PHE A 297 3.66 18.41 -20.84
N GLY A 298 4.94 18.39 -21.20
CA GLY A 298 6.02 18.44 -20.22
C GLY A 298 5.89 19.69 -19.34
N LEU A 299 5.67 20.85 -19.95
CA LEU A 299 5.48 22.10 -19.22
C LEU A 299 4.21 22.08 -18.33
N LEU A 300 3.07 21.63 -18.87
CA LEU A 300 1.80 21.56 -18.13
C LEU A 300 1.91 20.64 -16.92
N ILE A 301 2.58 19.49 -17.07
CA ILE A 301 2.75 18.53 -15.97
C ILE A 301 3.63 19.12 -14.87
N VAL A 302 4.74 19.80 -15.23
CA VAL A 302 5.61 20.46 -14.25
C VAL A 302 4.83 21.52 -13.48
N LEU A 303 4.07 22.38 -14.17
CA LEU A 303 3.22 23.40 -13.55
C LEU A 303 2.12 22.79 -12.65
N LEU A 304 1.49 21.70 -13.11
CA LEU A 304 0.48 21.00 -12.34
C LEU A 304 1.08 20.41 -11.06
N MET A 305 2.23 19.75 -11.16
CA MET A 305 2.91 19.13 -10.01
C MET A 305 3.33 20.18 -8.96
N GLN A 306 3.69 21.38 -9.39
CA GLN A 306 4.00 22.50 -8.49
C GLN A 306 2.77 23.05 -7.77
N ARG A 307 1.62 23.17 -8.47
CA ARG A 307 0.39 23.78 -7.94
C ARG A 307 -0.58 22.77 -7.31
N ALA A 308 -0.57 21.53 -7.76
CA ALA A 308 -1.48 20.46 -7.36
C ALA A 308 -0.74 19.10 -7.20
N PRO A 309 0.16 18.95 -6.21
CA PRO A 309 0.93 17.73 -6.03
C PRO A 309 0.08 16.48 -5.77
N GLY A 310 -1.17 16.66 -5.32
CA GLY A 310 -2.15 15.59 -5.15
C GLY A 310 -2.99 15.28 -6.40
N GLY A 311 -2.75 15.99 -7.53
CA GLY A 311 -3.56 15.91 -8.75
C GLY A 311 -4.84 16.74 -8.69
N LEU A 312 -5.63 16.69 -9.77
CA LEU A 312 -6.83 17.53 -9.93
C LEU A 312 -8.05 17.04 -9.14
N TRP A 313 -8.20 15.72 -8.93
CA TRP A 313 -9.34 15.16 -8.22
C TRP A 313 -9.54 15.72 -6.80
N PRO A 314 -8.52 15.80 -5.93
CA PRO A 314 -8.66 16.42 -4.62
C PRO A 314 -9.07 17.89 -4.68
N LEU A 315 -8.62 18.64 -5.69
CA LEU A 315 -9.03 20.04 -5.90
C LEU A 315 -10.51 20.12 -6.25
N LEU A 316 -10.98 19.30 -7.19
CA LEU A 316 -12.40 19.25 -7.56
C LEU A 316 -13.28 18.86 -6.37
N VAL A 317 -12.85 17.89 -5.57
CA VAL A 317 -13.56 17.49 -4.35
C VAL A 317 -13.63 18.65 -3.35
N ARG A 318 -12.60 19.51 -3.26
CA ARG A 318 -12.62 20.71 -2.40
C ARG A 318 -13.62 21.75 -2.84
N LEU A 319 -13.92 21.85 -4.13
CA LEU A 319 -14.93 22.77 -4.67
C LEU A 319 -16.37 22.30 -4.37
N VAL A 320 -16.56 21.01 -4.09
CA VAL A 320 -17.87 20.48 -3.70
C VAL A 320 -18.22 20.97 -2.29
N PRO A 321 -19.40 21.61 -2.07
CA PRO A 321 -19.81 22.08 -0.74
C PRO A 321 -19.75 20.97 0.32
N ASN A 322 -19.31 21.31 1.54
CA ASN A 322 -19.17 20.35 2.65
C ASN A 322 -20.45 19.56 2.94
N ARG A 323 -21.63 20.11 2.66
CA ARG A 323 -22.92 19.41 2.77
C ARG A 323 -23.10 18.25 1.80
N LEU A 324 -22.41 18.30 0.64
CA LEU A 324 -22.44 17.26 -0.40
C LEU A 324 -21.21 16.35 -0.34
N ARG A 325 -20.16 16.77 0.37
CA ARG A 325 -19.08 15.87 0.75
C ARG A 325 -19.70 14.84 1.69
N THR A 326 -20.12 13.72 1.14
CA THR A 326 -20.27 12.54 1.97
C THR A 326 -18.85 12.29 2.50
N ARG A 327 -18.55 12.72 3.76
CA ARG A 327 -17.50 12.04 4.52
C ARG A 327 -17.73 10.57 4.17
N GLN A 328 -16.73 9.91 3.64
CA GLN A 328 -16.75 8.45 3.57
C GLN A 328 -16.92 8.02 5.03
N ARG A 329 -18.17 7.96 5.48
CA ARG A 329 -18.50 7.23 6.67
C ARG A 329 -18.14 5.81 6.28
N LEU A 330 -17.03 5.35 6.84
CA LEU A 330 -16.85 3.91 6.98
C LEU A 330 -18.23 3.36 7.33
N PRO A 331 -18.70 2.30 6.67
CA PRO A 331 -20.02 1.78 6.93
C PRO A 331 -20.14 1.70 8.45
N ALA A 332 -21.06 2.51 9.00
CA ALA A 332 -21.44 2.33 10.39
C ALA A 332 -21.71 0.85 10.48
N ALA A 333 -21.14 0.18 11.49
CA ALA A 333 -21.30 -1.24 11.69
C ALA A 333 -22.81 -1.53 11.74
N GLU A 334 -23.41 -1.77 10.56
CA GLU A 334 -24.84 -2.07 10.41
C GLU A 334 -25.14 -3.50 10.88
N ALA A 335 -24.09 -4.32 11.05
CA ALA A 335 -24.18 -5.63 11.69
C ALA A 335 -23.66 -5.54 13.13
N PRO A 336 -24.26 -6.24 14.09
CA PRO A 336 -23.70 -6.35 15.43
C PRO A 336 -22.30 -6.99 15.32
N ALA A 337 -21.27 -6.15 15.51
CA ALA A 337 -19.91 -6.60 15.44
C ALA A 337 -19.64 -7.60 16.57
N ARG A 338 -19.00 -8.72 16.23
CA ARG A 338 -18.57 -9.72 17.21
C ARG A 338 -17.26 -9.28 17.84
N ALA A 339 -17.11 -9.58 19.13
CA ALA A 339 -15.80 -9.41 19.77
C ALA A 339 -14.79 -10.36 19.11
N LEU A 340 -13.65 -9.83 18.70
CA LEU A 340 -12.57 -10.66 18.19
C LEU A 340 -12.01 -11.54 19.30
N PRO A 341 -11.60 -12.78 19.00
CA PRO A 341 -10.93 -13.65 19.97
C PRO A 341 -9.73 -12.92 20.58
N GLN A 342 -9.61 -12.98 21.90
CA GLN A 342 -8.46 -12.44 22.61
C GLN A 342 -7.40 -13.52 22.76
N ARG A 343 -6.14 -13.09 22.72
CA ARG A 343 -5.00 -13.97 22.96
C ARG A 343 -4.94 -14.32 24.44
N GLU A 344 -4.61 -15.58 24.77
CA GLU A 344 -4.31 -15.99 26.13
C GLU A 344 -3.10 -15.20 26.65
N ARG A 345 -3.24 -14.63 27.83
CA ARG A 345 -2.16 -13.91 28.50
C ARG A 345 -1.28 -14.88 29.27
N PRO A 346 0.07 -14.77 29.19
CA PRO A 346 0.96 -15.49 30.07
C PRO A 346 0.70 -15.19 31.54
N ALA A 347 1.05 -16.12 32.43
CA ALA A 347 0.90 -15.92 33.85
C ALA A 347 1.75 -14.72 34.33
N HIS A 348 1.22 -13.95 35.30
CA HIS A 348 1.96 -12.83 35.86
C HIS A 348 3.34 -13.25 36.38
N GLY A 349 4.40 -12.53 36.00
CA GLY A 349 5.79 -12.83 36.35
C GLY A 349 6.47 -13.89 35.47
N GLU A 350 5.75 -14.53 34.53
CA GLU A 350 6.35 -15.44 33.56
C GLU A 350 7.25 -14.69 32.59
N VAL A 351 8.45 -15.22 32.29
CA VAL A 351 9.39 -14.62 31.33
C VAL A 351 8.87 -14.84 29.92
N ILE A 352 8.54 -13.75 29.25
CA ILE A 352 7.97 -13.79 27.88
C ILE A 352 8.95 -13.37 26.81
N LEU A 353 9.94 -12.52 27.14
CA LEU A 353 11.04 -12.16 26.25
C LEU A 353 12.35 -12.36 26.99
N GLU A 354 13.31 -12.98 26.34
CA GLU A 354 14.63 -13.23 26.90
C GLU A 354 15.71 -13.01 25.83
N ALA A 355 16.67 -12.16 26.14
CA ALA A 355 17.89 -12.00 25.36
C ALA A 355 19.03 -12.70 26.13
N ARG A 356 19.74 -13.61 25.46
CA ARG A 356 20.87 -14.36 26.02
C ARG A 356 22.13 -14.07 25.25
N HIS A 357 23.09 -13.38 25.86
CA HIS A 357 24.41 -13.10 25.31
C HIS A 357 24.38 -12.48 23.91
N VAL A 358 23.44 -11.54 23.69
CA VAL A 358 23.18 -10.95 22.38
C VAL A 358 24.29 -9.96 22.03
N THR A 359 24.96 -10.22 20.91
CA THR A 359 26.00 -9.36 20.35
C THR A 359 25.64 -8.92 18.94
N ARG A 360 25.91 -7.65 18.61
CA ARG A 360 25.74 -7.11 17.26
C ARG A 360 26.97 -6.36 16.80
N ARG A 361 27.47 -6.75 15.63
CA ARG A 361 28.62 -6.13 14.97
C ARG A 361 28.22 -5.60 13.60
N PHE A 362 28.64 -4.39 13.31
CA PHE A 362 28.51 -3.76 12.00
C PHE A 362 29.92 -3.46 11.48
N GLY A 363 30.50 -4.37 10.70
CA GLY A 363 31.91 -4.28 10.34
C GLY A 363 32.83 -4.25 11.58
N GLY A 364 33.54 -3.18 11.77
CA GLY A 364 34.44 -2.99 12.95
C GLY A 364 33.72 -2.48 14.20
N LEU A 365 32.48 -1.99 14.11
CA LEU A 365 31.74 -1.44 15.24
C LEU A 365 30.97 -2.55 15.97
N VAL A 366 31.13 -2.66 17.28
CA VAL A 366 30.34 -3.52 18.16
C VAL A 366 29.25 -2.66 18.80
N ALA A 367 28.03 -2.73 18.29
CA ALA A 367 26.91 -1.93 18.79
C ALA A 367 26.26 -2.51 20.06
N ASN A 368 26.22 -3.85 20.18
CA ASN A 368 25.84 -4.56 21.40
C ASN A 368 26.88 -5.65 21.65
N ASN A 369 27.28 -5.83 22.89
CA ASN A 369 28.31 -6.77 23.31
C ASN A 369 27.82 -7.54 24.55
N ASP A 370 27.50 -8.81 24.36
CA ASP A 370 27.11 -9.74 25.42
C ASP A 370 25.87 -9.30 26.24
N MET A 371 24.87 -8.73 25.56
CA MET A 371 23.67 -8.23 26.24
C MET A 371 22.74 -9.36 26.64
N SER A 372 22.36 -9.36 27.92
CA SER A 372 21.37 -10.30 28.47
C SER A 372 20.33 -9.53 29.29
N LEU A 373 19.04 -9.77 29.00
CA LEU A 373 17.90 -9.23 29.75
C LEU A 373 16.66 -10.13 29.60
N ASP A 374 15.74 -10.02 30.54
CA ASP A 374 14.44 -10.68 30.50
C ASP A 374 13.30 -9.66 30.71
N VAL A 375 12.15 -9.89 30.08
CA VAL A 375 10.90 -9.14 30.30
C VAL A 375 9.81 -10.11 30.71
N ARG A 376 9.06 -9.76 31.77
CA ARG A 376 8.04 -10.62 32.38
C ARG A 376 6.62 -10.13 32.09
N ALA A 377 5.68 -11.05 32.10
CA ALA A 377 4.26 -10.73 31.97
C ALA A 377 3.79 -9.84 33.14
N GLY A 378 3.06 -8.75 32.81
CA GLY A 378 2.57 -7.79 33.80
C GLY A 378 3.66 -6.89 34.38
N GLU A 379 4.78 -6.70 33.68
CA GLU A 379 5.92 -5.87 34.09
C GLU A 379 6.14 -4.73 33.08
N ILE A 380 6.55 -3.58 33.55
CA ILE A 380 7.14 -2.50 32.74
C ILE A 380 8.65 -2.49 33.00
N LEU A 381 9.44 -2.90 32.01
CA LEU A 381 10.90 -2.83 32.03
C LEU A 381 11.36 -1.62 31.23
N ALA A 382 12.19 -0.76 31.80
CA ALA A 382 12.87 0.30 31.07
C ALA A 382 14.28 -0.11 30.62
N LEU A 383 14.61 0.24 29.39
CA LEU A 383 15.97 0.17 28.84
C LEU A 383 16.47 1.62 28.66
N ILE A 384 17.42 2.04 29.51
CA ILE A 384 17.96 3.39 29.51
C ILE A 384 19.47 3.40 29.24
N GLY A 385 20.05 4.56 29.03
CA GLY A 385 21.47 4.77 28.80
C GLY A 385 21.74 5.99 27.94
N PRO A 386 22.98 6.47 27.85
CA PRO A 386 23.35 7.63 27.04
C PRO A 386 23.11 7.39 25.53
N ASN A 387 23.21 8.47 24.76
CA ASN A 387 23.14 8.38 23.30
C ASN A 387 24.33 7.54 22.78
N GLY A 388 24.04 6.66 21.81
CA GLY A 388 25.07 5.74 21.28
C GLY A 388 25.31 4.48 22.12
N ALA A 389 24.64 4.29 23.27
CA ALA A 389 24.79 3.10 24.11
C ALA A 389 24.33 1.76 23.46
N GLY A 390 23.72 1.80 22.26
CA GLY A 390 23.27 0.59 21.56
C GLY A 390 21.81 0.20 21.80
N LYS A 391 21.01 1.03 22.52
CA LYS A 391 19.61 0.77 22.88
C LYS A 391 18.73 0.43 21.66
N SER A 392 18.73 1.30 20.64
CA SER A 392 17.92 1.11 19.43
C SER A 392 18.33 -0.14 18.63
N THR A 393 19.63 -0.48 18.65
CA THR A 393 20.14 -1.70 18.03
C THR A 393 19.59 -2.94 18.76
N LEU A 394 19.68 -2.96 20.09
CA LEU A 394 19.13 -4.05 20.89
C LEU A 394 17.60 -4.16 20.71
N PHE A 395 16.90 -3.04 20.76
CA PHE A 395 15.45 -2.99 20.55
C PHE A 395 15.02 -3.54 19.18
N ASN A 396 15.81 -3.28 18.12
CA ASN A 396 15.59 -3.86 16.80
C ASN A 396 15.81 -5.37 16.77
N GLN A 397 16.81 -5.88 17.52
CA GLN A 397 17.05 -7.32 17.63
C GLN A 397 15.93 -8.01 18.39
N LEU A 398 15.48 -7.42 19.51
CA LEU A 398 14.38 -7.95 20.33
C LEU A 398 13.06 -8.03 19.56
N SER A 399 12.84 -7.13 18.60
CA SER A 399 11.61 -7.07 17.79
C SER A 399 11.69 -7.82 16.45
N GLY A 400 12.81 -8.53 16.17
CA GLY A 400 13.01 -9.25 14.92
C GLY A 400 13.21 -8.36 13.68
N VAL A 401 13.52 -7.07 13.88
CA VAL A 401 13.87 -6.13 12.79
C VAL A 401 15.29 -6.35 12.32
N ASP A 402 16.17 -6.65 13.27
CA ASP A 402 17.57 -6.97 13.01
C ASP A 402 17.93 -8.31 13.67
N THR A 403 18.93 -9.00 13.13
CA THR A 403 19.37 -10.29 13.63
C THR A 403 20.68 -10.15 14.42
N PRO A 404 20.79 -10.68 15.64
CA PRO A 404 22.04 -10.72 16.37
C PRO A 404 23.17 -11.38 15.58
N SER A 405 24.39 -10.90 15.73
CA SER A 405 25.58 -11.58 15.20
C SER A 405 25.92 -12.86 15.98
N SER A 406 25.66 -12.86 17.29
CA SER A 406 25.72 -14.03 18.17
C SER A 406 24.75 -13.86 19.34
N GLY A 407 24.49 -14.96 20.07
CA GLY A 407 23.50 -15.01 21.14
C GLY A 407 22.09 -15.28 20.61
N ASP A 408 21.14 -15.39 21.52
CA ASP A 408 19.78 -15.79 21.22
C ASP A 408 18.75 -14.79 21.78
N VAL A 409 17.70 -14.56 21.01
CA VAL A 409 16.49 -13.86 21.47
C VAL A 409 15.34 -14.88 21.44
N LEU A 410 14.73 -15.09 22.60
CA LEU A 410 13.59 -15.98 22.76
C LEU A 410 12.35 -15.16 23.10
N PHE A 411 11.25 -15.43 22.41
CA PHE A 411 9.94 -14.88 22.72
C PHE A 411 8.94 -16.02 22.95
N MET A 412 8.27 -16.03 24.10
CA MET A 412 7.40 -17.14 24.52
C MET A 412 8.12 -18.49 24.44
N GLY A 413 9.37 -18.54 24.89
CA GLY A 413 10.23 -19.72 24.85
C GLY A 413 10.72 -20.17 23.47
N ARG A 414 10.36 -19.46 22.40
CA ARG A 414 10.78 -19.78 21.03
C ARG A 414 11.85 -18.81 20.55
N ARG A 415 12.90 -19.33 19.93
CA ARG A 415 13.94 -18.54 19.31
C ARG A 415 13.38 -17.76 18.12
N ILE A 416 13.58 -16.44 18.11
CA ILE A 416 13.08 -15.53 17.05
C ILE A 416 14.20 -14.98 16.15
N ASN A 417 15.45 -15.34 16.36
CA ASN A 417 16.57 -14.91 15.52
C ASN A 417 16.29 -15.21 14.04
N GLY A 418 16.39 -14.20 13.19
CA GLY A 418 16.17 -14.35 11.74
C GLY A 418 14.72 -14.53 11.30
N LEU A 419 13.76 -14.53 12.23
CA LEU A 419 12.34 -14.45 11.87
C LEU A 419 12.00 -13.05 11.40
N ALA A 420 11.23 -12.95 10.30
CA ALA A 420 10.71 -11.67 9.84
C ALA A 420 9.77 -11.03 10.90
N SER A 421 9.84 -9.69 11.07
CA SER A 421 9.03 -8.95 12.05
C SER A 421 7.54 -9.30 12.01
N ARG A 422 6.98 -9.56 10.83
CA ARG A 422 5.58 -9.98 10.69
C ARG A 422 5.25 -11.30 11.39
N ARG A 423 6.20 -12.23 11.46
CA ARG A 423 6.04 -13.51 12.20
C ARG A 423 6.11 -13.28 13.69
N VAL A 424 7.02 -12.41 14.13
CA VAL A 424 7.15 -12.03 15.54
C VAL A 424 5.88 -11.30 16.00
N ALA A 425 5.34 -10.39 15.19
CA ALA A 425 4.05 -9.74 15.45
C ALA A 425 2.92 -10.78 15.57
N GLY A 426 2.90 -11.80 14.71
CA GLY A 426 1.94 -12.91 14.77
C GLY A 426 2.01 -13.72 16.07
N MET A 427 3.16 -13.75 16.73
CA MET A 427 3.34 -14.42 18.04
C MET A 427 2.81 -13.56 19.20
N GLY A 428 2.50 -12.27 19.00
CA GLY A 428 1.93 -11.38 20.01
C GLY A 428 2.88 -10.31 20.53
N MET A 429 3.88 -9.94 19.77
CA MET A 429 4.74 -8.79 20.04
C MET A 429 4.32 -7.63 19.15
N SER A 430 4.07 -6.44 19.74
CA SER A 430 3.84 -5.20 18.99
C SER A 430 4.86 -4.14 19.37
N ARG A 431 5.20 -3.25 18.42
CA ARG A 431 6.14 -2.15 18.67
C ARG A 431 5.63 -0.82 18.12
N THR A 432 6.05 0.26 18.76
CA THR A 432 5.99 1.62 18.23
C THR A 432 7.35 2.03 17.65
N PHE A 433 7.42 3.22 17.07
CA PHE A 433 8.63 3.74 16.46
C PHE A 433 9.00 5.10 17.04
N GLN A 434 10.30 5.41 17.11
CA GLN A 434 10.81 6.69 17.59
C GLN A 434 10.18 7.89 16.87
N HIS A 435 10.06 7.81 15.53
CA HIS A 435 9.31 8.79 14.74
C HIS A 435 7.91 8.26 14.45
N VAL A 436 6.91 9.11 14.63
CA VAL A 436 5.51 8.76 14.36
C VAL A 436 5.35 8.26 12.91
N LYS A 437 4.91 7.01 12.77
CA LYS A 437 4.69 6.31 11.49
C LYS A 437 3.20 6.10 11.24
N LEU A 438 2.44 7.19 11.16
CA LEU A 438 1.04 7.17 10.77
C LEU A 438 0.87 7.38 9.27
N LEU A 439 -0.31 7.06 8.78
CA LEU A 439 -0.75 7.38 7.43
C LEU A 439 -1.64 8.63 7.50
N PRO A 440 -1.08 9.83 7.24
CA PRO A 440 -1.74 11.10 7.58
C PRO A 440 -3.05 11.33 6.83
N GLY A 441 -3.19 10.80 5.60
CA GLY A 441 -4.41 10.91 4.79
C GLY A 441 -5.46 9.83 5.07
N MET A 442 -5.21 8.91 6.01
CA MET A 442 -6.20 7.95 6.49
C MET A 442 -6.85 8.45 7.77
N SER A 443 -8.09 8.02 8.04
CA SER A 443 -8.75 8.33 9.30
C SER A 443 -8.02 7.71 10.50
N VAL A 444 -8.27 8.26 11.67
CA VAL A 444 -7.79 7.74 12.96
C VAL A 444 -8.19 6.26 13.12
N LEU A 445 -9.47 5.95 12.83
CA LEU A 445 -9.99 4.58 12.90
C LEU A 445 -9.26 3.62 11.94
N GLU A 446 -9.07 4.02 10.68
CA GLU A 446 -8.36 3.19 9.70
C GLU A 446 -6.89 2.95 10.07
N ASN A 447 -6.20 3.95 10.63
CA ASN A 447 -4.83 3.80 11.12
C ASN A 447 -4.73 2.73 12.21
N VAL A 448 -5.66 2.72 13.19
CA VAL A 448 -5.69 1.72 14.27
C VAL A 448 -6.08 0.35 13.74
N ALA A 449 -7.02 0.28 12.80
CA ALA A 449 -7.46 -0.98 12.18
C ALA A 449 -6.35 -1.72 11.42
N ILE A 450 -5.26 -1.04 11.01
CA ILE A 450 -4.06 -1.70 10.46
C ILE A 450 -3.48 -2.68 11.49
N GLY A 451 -3.48 -2.33 12.78
CA GLY A 451 -2.99 -3.21 13.85
C GLY A 451 -3.74 -4.54 13.94
N ALA A 452 -5.02 -4.57 13.57
CA ALA A 452 -5.81 -5.80 13.54
C ALA A 452 -5.59 -6.67 12.29
N HIS A 453 -4.62 -6.33 11.41
CA HIS A 453 -4.42 -7.03 10.13
C HIS A 453 -4.33 -8.55 10.28
N LEU A 454 -3.58 -9.04 11.26
CA LEU A 454 -3.40 -10.49 11.52
C LEU A 454 -4.63 -11.17 12.13
N ARG A 455 -5.62 -10.42 12.59
CA ARG A 455 -6.83 -10.94 13.24
C ARG A 455 -7.96 -11.24 12.24
N GLY A 456 -7.80 -10.86 10.97
CA GLY A 456 -8.68 -11.20 9.85
C GLY A 456 -8.09 -12.29 8.98
N GLY A 457 -8.96 -13.05 8.29
CA GLY A 457 -8.57 -14.18 7.42
C GLY A 457 -8.99 -14.04 5.96
N LYS A 458 -9.90 -13.11 5.63
CA LYS A 458 -10.39 -12.92 4.27
C LYS A 458 -9.30 -12.29 3.39
N GLY A 459 -9.08 -12.89 2.21
CA GLY A 459 -8.04 -12.44 1.27
C GLY A 459 -8.55 -11.46 0.22
N VAL A 460 -7.64 -11.06 -0.67
CA VAL A 460 -7.83 -10.04 -1.72
C VAL A 460 -9.09 -10.27 -2.58
N LEU A 461 -9.37 -11.50 -3.02
CA LEU A 461 -10.55 -11.80 -3.83
C LEU A 461 -11.86 -11.59 -3.06
N ALA A 462 -11.90 -12.01 -1.80
CA ALA A 462 -13.06 -11.78 -0.94
C ALA A 462 -13.29 -10.27 -0.73
N SER A 463 -12.22 -9.51 -0.51
CA SER A 463 -12.27 -8.05 -0.35
C SER A 463 -12.74 -7.35 -1.63
N ALA A 464 -12.21 -7.73 -2.78
CA ALA A 464 -12.61 -7.19 -4.09
C ALA A 464 -14.10 -7.41 -4.39
N LEU A 465 -14.65 -8.56 -3.96
CA LEU A 465 -16.06 -8.93 -4.13
C LEU A 465 -16.97 -8.56 -2.95
N ARG A 466 -16.43 -7.87 -1.94
CA ARG A 466 -17.14 -7.49 -0.69
C ARG A 466 -17.70 -8.67 0.12
N LEU A 467 -17.07 -9.82 0.07
CA LEU A 467 -17.42 -11.01 0.86
C LEU A 467 -16.80 -11.01 2.27
N ASP A 468 -16.08 -9.96 2.60
CA ASP A 468 -15.36 -9.72 3.87
C ASP A 468 -16.10 -8.79 4.84
N ARG A 469 -17.28 -8.29 4.51
CA ARG A 469 -17.96 -7.22 5.25
C ARG A 469 -18.17 -7.49 6.75
N ALA A 470 -18.53 -8.73 7.12
CA ALA A 470 -18.73 -9.08 8.52
C ALA A 470 -17.40 -9.03 9.29
N GLU A 471 -16.33 -9.62 8.72
CA GLU A 471 -14.98 -9.55 9.31
C GLU A 471 -14.49 -8.10 9.40
N GLU A 472 -14.72 -7.30 8.36
CA GLU A 472 -14.36 -5.88 8.33
C GLU A 472 -15.06 -5.09 9.44
N ALA A 473 -16.35 -5.35 9.69
CA ALA A 473 -17.10 -4.72 10.78
C ALA A 473 -16.52 -5.09 12.15
N ASP A 474 -16.12 -6.36 12.35
CA ASP A 474 -15.49 -6.83 13.58
C ASP A 474 -14.13 -6.16 13.83
N LEU A 475 -13.30 -6.04 12.78
CA LEU A 475 -11.98 -5.38 12.85
C LEU A 475 -12.09 -3.89 13.15
N LEU A 476 -13.04 -3.19 12.53
CA LEU A 476 -13.28 -1.76 12.77
C LEU A 476 -13.86 -1.50 14.17
N ALA A 477 -14.73 -2.41 14.66
CA ALA A 477 -15.25 -2.32 16.02
C ALA A 477 -14.15 -2.51 17.07
N GLU A 478 -13.19 -3.42 16.81
CA GLU A 478 -12.01 -3.55 17.66
C GLU A 478 -11.16 -2.29 17.66
N ALA A 479 -10.87 -1.73 16.48
CA ALA A 479 -10.12 -0.50 16.36
C ALA A 479 -10.80 0.66 17.13
N ARG A 480 -12.13 0.77 17.06
CA ARG A 480 -12.92 1.74 17.83
C ARG A 480 -12.74 1.52 19.33
N ARG A 481 -12.86 0.27 19.81
CA ARG A 481 -12.67 -0.04 21.25
C ARG A 481 -11.29 0.39 21.75
N GLN A 482 -10.23 0.13 20.96
CA GLN A 482 -8.88 0.55 21.34
C GLN A 482 -8.74 2.08 21.34
N LEU A 483 -9.38 2.79 20.42
CA LEU A 483 -9.40 4.26 20.39
C LEU A 483 -10.16 4.86 21.61
N GLU A 484 -11.31 4.30 21.96
CA GLU A 484 -12.05 4.68 23.16
C GLU A 484 -11.23 4.42 24.44
N ARG A 485 -10.51 3.28 24.49
CA ARG A 485 -9.63 2.91 25.59
C ARG A 485 -8.49 3.90 25.84
N VAL A 486 -7.93 4.47 24.77
CA VAL A 486 -6.84 5.46 24.85
C VAL A 486 -7.34 6.91 24.86
N GLY A 487 -8.64 7.16 24.89
CA GLY A 487 -9.23 8.51 24.96
C GLY A 487 -9.30 9.24 23.61
N LEU A 488 -9.22 8.54 22.48
CA LEU A 488 -9.33 9.12 21.14
C LEU A 488 -10.66 8.79 20.42
N GLY A 489 -11.68 8.38 21.17
CA GLY A 489 -12.99 7.99 20.62
C GLY A 489 -13.72 9.09 19.85
N ASP A 490 -13.50 10.36 20.18
CA ASP A 490 -14.15 11.49 19.49
C ASP A 490 -13.54 11.80 18.12
N TYR A 491 -12.32 11.31 17.84
CA TYR A 491 -11.53 11.61 16.63
C TYR A 491 -11.62 10.55 15.54
N LEU A 492 -12.46 9.51 15.65
CA LEU A 492 -12.51 8.32 14.79
C LEU A 492 -12.44 8.62 13.29
N HIS A 493 -13.13 9.66 12.85
CA HIS A 493 -13.30 10.00 11.43
C HIS A 493 -12.42 11.16 10.97
N GLU A 494 -11.58 11.69 11.84
CA GLU A 494 -10.62 12.72 11.49
C GLU A 494 -9.41 12.12 10.77
N GLU A 495 -8.74 12.92 9.95
CA GLU A 495 -7.48 12.50 9.34
C GLU A 495 -6.41 12.41 10.43
N ALA A 496 -5.64 11.33 10.46
CA ALA A 496 -4.60 11.13 11.46
C ALA A 496 -3.53 12.23 11.44
N GLY A 497 -3.29 12.83 10.26
CA GLY A 497 -2.35 13.94 10.10
C GLY A 497 -2.83 15.27 10.70
N SER A 498 -4.12 15.42 11.04
CA SER A 498 -4.66 16.63 11.67
C SER A 498 -4.53 16.64 13.20
N LEU A 499 -4.20 15.51 13.82
CA LEU A 499 -4.05 15.38 15.25
C LEU A 499 -2.80 16.09 15.77
N ALA A 500 -2.84 16.59 17.01
CA ALA A 500 -1.64 17.07 17.69
C ALA A 500 -0.63 15.94 17.90
N LEU A 501 0.67 16.27 18.02
CA LEU A 501 1.75 15.27 18.11
C LEU A 501 1.53 14.28 19.25
N GLY A 502 1.09 14.74 20.44
CA GLY A 502 0.77 13.87 21.56
C GLY A 502 -0.35 12.88 21.25
N GLN A 503 -1.41 13.32 20.58
CA GLN A 503 -2.50 12.44 20.14
C GLN A 503 -2.03 11.44 19.07
N GLN A 504 -1.11 11.84 18.18
CA GLN A 504 -0.51 10.92 17.18
C GLN A 504 0.31 9.81 17.85
N ARG A 505 1.05 10.12 18.94
CA ARG A 505 1.78 9.13 19.75
C ARG A 505 0.81 8.12 20.40
N ILE A 506 -0.25 8.62 21.01
CA ILE A 506 -1.29 7.77 21.61
C ILE A 506 -1.99 6.91 20.54
N LEU A 507 -2.19 7.46 19.33
CA LEU A 507 -2.74 6.72 18.19
C LEU A 507 -1.86 5.55 17.76
N GLU A 508 -0.53 5.70 17.78
CA GLU A 508 0.41 4.58 17.51
C GLU A 508 0.29 3.46 18.55
N ILE A 509 0.12 3.83 19.82
CA ILE A 509 -0.13 2.85 20.90
C ILE A 509 -1.46 2.14 20.65
N ALA A 510 -2.54 2.86 20.35
CA ALA A 510 -3.84 2.26 20.03
C ALA A 510 -3.75 1.26 18.85
N ARG A 511 -2.98 1.61 17.81
CA ARG A 511 -2.71 0.73 16.67
C ARG A 511 -1.98 -0.55 17.10
N ALA A 512 -0.95 -0.43 17.95
CA ALA A 512 -0.23 -1.58 18.48
C ALA A 512 -1.12 -2.48 19.35
N LEU A 513 -1.99 -1.89 20.20
CA LEU A 513 -2.96 -2.60 21.04
C LEU A 513 -4.01 -3.36 20.22
N CYS A 514 -4.37 -2.85 19.04
CA CYS A 514 -5.34 -3.49 18.16
C CYS A 514 -4.88 -4.86 17.63
N ALA A 515 -3.57 -5.15 17.68
CA ALA A 515 -3.00 -6.46 17.37
C ALA A 515 -3.18 -7.49 18.51
N ASP A 516 -3.73 -7.07 19.67
CA ASP A 516 -3.86 -7.87 20.89
C ASP A 516 -2.51 -8.49 21.33
N PRO A 517 -1.47 -7.65 21.63
CA PRO A 517 -0.15 -8.15 21.98
C PRO A 517 -0.07 -8.66 23.42
N CYS A 518 0.85 -9.63 23.67
CA CYS A 518 1.30 -10.01 25.01
C CYS A 518 2.44 -9.09 25.49
N LEU A 519 3.26 -8.59 24.54
CA LEU A 519 4.38 -7.69 24.79
C LEU A 519 4.28 -6.45 23.91
N LEU A 520 4.37 -5.28 24.53
CA LEU A 520 4.40 -3.99 23.87
C LEU A 520 5.80 -3.35 24.00
N LEU A 521 6.43 -3.12 22.86
CA LEU A 521 7.73 -2.44 22.77
C LEU A 521 7.51 -0.98 22.41
N LEU A 522 7.93 -0.05 23.28
CA LEU A 522 7.73 1.39 23.12
C LEU A 522 9.10 2.09 22.99
N ASP A 523 9.28 2.80 21.89
CA ASP A 523 10.50 3.54 21.58
C ASP A 523 10.24 5.04 21.73
N GLU A 524 10.72 5.63 22.82
CA GLU A 524 10.57 7.04 23.21
C GLU A 524 9.11 7.56 23.13
N PRO A 525 8.13 6.88 23.76
CA PRO A 525 6.73 7.26 23.61
C PRO A 525 6.38 8.60 24.28
N ALA A 526 7.17 9.09 25.25
CA ALA A 526 6.96 10.36 25.93
C ALA A 526 7.67 11.54 25.24
N ALA A 527 8.47 11.29 24.18
CA ALA A 527 9.19 12.34 23.49
C ALA A 527 8.28 13.39 22.86
N GLY A 528 8.48 14.68 23.20
CA GLY A 528 7.68 15.79 22.69
C GLY A 528 6.29 15.94 23.31
N LEU A 529 5.93 15.13 24.32
CA LEU A 529 4.70 15.27 25.07
C LEU A 529 4.79 16.38 26.14
N ARG A 530 3.67 17.08 26.37
CA ARG A 530 3.51 18.00 27.48
C ARG A 530 3.32 17.23 28.79
N HIS A 531 3.56 17.87 29.92
CA HIS A 531 3.46 17.22 31.24
C HIS A 531 2.14 16.45 31.46
N LYS A 532 0.99 17.06 31.18
CA LYS A 532 -0.33 16.40 31.28
C LYS A 532 -0.48 15.20 30.34
N GLU A 533 0.13 15.26 29.15
CA GLU A 533 0.09 14.17 28.19
C GLU A 533 0.97 12.99 28.66
N LYS A 534 2.12 13.26 29.30
CA LYS A 534 2.98 12.26 29.94
C LYS A 534 2.27 11.58 31.11
N GLU A 535 1.57 12.34 31.96
CA GLU A 535 0.75 11.78 33.05
C GLU A 535 -0.33 10.83 32.50
N ALA A 536 -1.07 11.27 31.47
CA ALA A 536 -2.09 10.43 30.82
C ALA A 536 -1.49 9.16 30.20
N LEU A 537 -0.32 9.26 29.58
CA LEU A 537 0.42 8.10 29.07
C LEU A 537 0.84 7.17 30.21
N GLY A 538 1.38 7.68 31.31
CA GLY A 538 1.77 6.89 32.47
C GLY A 538 0.60 6.11 33.08
N ILE A 539 -0.58 6.75 33.20
CA ILE A 539 -1.82 6.11 33.65
C ILE A 539 -2.23 4.99 32.68
N LEU A 540 -2.17 5.24 31.37
CA LEU A 540 -2.49 4.23 30.37
C LEU A 540 -1.55 3.02 30.47
N LEU A 541 -0.23 3.23 30.54
CA LEU A 541 0.75 2.14 30.63
C LEU A 541 0.60 1.35 31.93
N SER A 542 0.36 2.02 33.07
CA SER A 542 0.09 1.37 34.36
C SER A 542 -1.17 0.51 34.30
N ARG A 543 -2.23 0.99 33.64
CA ARG A 543 -3.45 0.20 33.42
C ARG A 543 -3.17 -1.04 32.55
N LEU A 544 -2.42 -0.89 31.43
CA LEU A 544 -2.06 -2.02 30.57
C LEU A 544 -1.26 -3.08 31.33
N ARG A 545 -0.30 -2.65 32.18
CA ARG A 545 0.46 -3.53 33.06
C ARG A 545 -0.48 -4.30 34.01
N SER A 546 -1.42 -3.64 34.66
CA SER A 546 -2.37 -4.29 35.59
C SER A 546 -3.30 -5.30 34.90
N GLU A 547 -3.48 -5.19 33.57
CA GLU A 547 -4.20 -6.15 32.75
C GLU A 547 -3.30 -7.32 32.27
N GLY A 548 -2.07 -7.43 32.81
CA GLY A 548 -1.12 -8.52 32.51
C GLY A 548 -0.25 -8.31 31.29
N MET A 549 -0.28 -7.12 30.65
CA MET A 549 0.58 -6.83 29.50
C MET A 549 2.02 -6.56 29.95
N ALA A 550 2.97 -7.17 29.27
CA ALA A 550 4.37 -6.80 29.41
C ALA A 550 4.71 -5.58 28.55
N ILE A 551 5.53 -4.70 29.05
CA ILE A 551 5.96 -3.49 28.34
C ILE A 551 7.47 -3.36 28.47
N LEU A 552 8.16 -3.23 27.32
CA LEU A 552 9.55 -2.80 27.27
C LEU A 552 9.60 -1.38 26.74
N LEU A 553 10.16 -0.47 27.54
CA LEU A 553 10.18 0.96 27.30
C LEU A 553 11.62 1.44 27.10
N VAL A 554 11.91 2.12 25.99
CA VAL A 554 13.14 2.91 25.81
C VAL A 554 12.78 4.38 25.98
N GLU A 555 13.41 5.08 26.91
CA GLU A 555 13.15 6.49 27.20
C GLU A 555 14.38 7.22 27.70
N HIS A 556 14.33 8.56 27.59
CA HIS A 556 15.36 9.48 28.07
C HIS A 556 14.87 10.38 29.20
N ASP A 557 13.55 10.46 29.42
CA ASP A 557 12.93 11.24 30.50
C ASP A 557 12.97 10.42 31.79
N MET A 558 13.97 10.70 32.63
CA MET A 558 14.19 9.92 33.85
C MET A 558 13.05 10.08 34.85
N ASP A 559 12.46 11.27 34.97
CA ASP A 559 11.35 11.51 35.91
C ASP A 559 10.14 10.66 35.51
N PHE A 560 9.85 10.59 34.21
CA PHE A 560 8.77 9.75 33.69
C PHE A 560 9.05 8.26 33.89
N VAL A 561 10.29 7.82 33.61
CA VAL A 561 10.70 6.41 33.72
C VAL A 561 10.62 5.95 35.18
N MET A 562 11.29 6.68 36.10
CA MET A 562 11.43 6.23 37.49
C MET A 562 10.12 6.20 38.25
N GLY A 563 9.14 7.02 37.85
CA GLY A 563 7.79 7.02 38.44
C GLY A 563 6.86 5.92 37.90
N LEU A 564 7.26 5.20 36.83
CA LEU A 564 6.37 4.30 36.11
C LEU A 564 6.79 2.82 36.12
N VAL A 565 8.10 2.55 36.04
CA VAL A 565 8.62 1.22 35.71
C VAL A 565 8.88 0.34 36.94
N ASP A 566 8.80 -0.99 36.76
CA ASP A 566 9.07 -1.96 37.81
C ASP A 566 10.56 -2.30 37.91
N ARG A 567 11.24 -2.37 36.76
CA ARG A 567 12.70 -2.61 36.68
C ARG A 567 13.35 -1.74 35.60
N VAL A 568 14.63 -1.49 35.78
CA VAL A 568 15.45 -0.71 34.86
C VAL A 568 16.69 -1.52 34.46
N VAL A 569 17.02 -1.52 33.17
CA VAL A 569 18.29 -1.99 32.62
C VAL A 569 19.03 -0.79 32.05
N VAL A 570 20.26 -0.58 32.47
CA VAL A 570 21.11 0.51 31.99
C VAL A 570 22.18 -0.01 31.06
N MET A 571 22.28 0.60 29.90
CA MET A 571 23.27 0.29 28.88
C MET A 571 24.28 1.43 28.69
N GLU A 572 25.54 1.03 28.51
CA GLU A 572 26.60 1.91 28.07
C GLU A 572 27.56 1.15 27.15
N PHE A 573 28.02 1.77 26.06
CA PHE A 573 28.91 1.18 25.05
C PHE A 573 28.56 -0.25 24.64
N GLY A 574 27.25 -0.53 24.48
CA GLY A 574 26.73 -1.83 24.04
C GLY A 574 26.68 -2.89 25.13
N GLN A 575 26.97 -2.56 26.39
CA GLN A 575 26.98 -3.48 27.52
C GLN A 575 25.98 -3.05 28.60
N ARG A 576 25.53 -4.01 29.41
CA ARG A 576 24.70 -3.75 30.59
C ARG A 576 25.61 -3.36 31.75
N ILE A 577 25.47 -2.12 32.25
CA ILE A 577 26.23 -1.62 33.42
C ILE A 577 25.46 -1.77 34.73
N ALA A 578 24.13 -1.74 34.70
CA ALA A 578 23.29 -1.94 35.89
C ALA A 578 21.93 -2.53 35.53
N GLN A 579 21.31 -3.22 36.49
CA GLN A 579 19.94 -3.69 36.44
C GLN A 579 19.37 -3.78 37.86
N GLY A 580 18.15 -3.32 38.10
CA GLY A 580 17.52 -3.37 39.42
C GLY A 580 16.23 -2.55 39.47
N LEU A 581 15.77 -2.29 40.68
CA LEU A 581 14.65 -1.38 40.96
C LEU A 581 15.06 0.07 40.64
N PRO A 582 14.10 0.96 40.29
CA PRO A 582 14.40 2.36 39.97
C PRO A 582 15.27 3.05 41.02
N ASP A 583 14.94 2.90 42.31
CA ASP A 583 15.69 3.53 43.43
C ASP A 583 17.12 2.99 43.59
N GLU A 584 17.37 1.73 43.24
CA GLU A 584 18.71 1.12 43.29
C GLU A 584 19.56 1.63 42.14
N VAL A 585 18.99 1.70 40.93
CA VAL A 585 19.69 2.15 39.72
C VAL A 585 20.05 3.63 39.81
N GLN A 586 19.19 4.49 40.36
CA GLN A 586 19.48 5.92 40.55
C GLN A 586 20.69 6.19 41.46
N LYS A 587 20.95 5.29 42.42
CA LYS A 587 22.06 5.42 43.37
C LYS A 587 23.33 4.68 42.94
N ASN A 588 23.29 3.97 41.81
CA ASN A 588 24.41 3.18 41.35
C ASN A 588 25.53 4.10 40.81
N PRO A 589 26.78 4.03 41.36
CA PRO A 589 27.89 4.89 40.94
C PRO A 589 28.18 4.79 39.44
N ALA A 590 28.16 3.60 38.84
CA ALA A 590 28.44 3.40 37.43
C ALA A 590 27.37 4.06 36.54
N VAL A 591 26.13 4.11 36.99
CA VAL A 591 25.04 4.80 36.26
C VAL A 591 25.23 6.31 36.35
N LEU A 592 25.57 6.83 37.52
CA LEU A 592 25.84 8.25 37.69
C LEU A 592 27.03 8.71 36.84
N GLU A 593 28.10 7.92 36.79
CA GLU A 593 29.28 8.20 35.95
C GLU A 593 28.91 8.21 34.46
N ALA A 594 28.12 7.23 33.98
CA ALA A 594 27.70 7.13 32.58
C ALA A 594 26.84 8.31 32.10
N TYR A 595 26.08 8.94 33.03
CA TYR A 595 25.26 10.10 32.71
C TYR A 595 25.93 11.44 33.01
N LEU A 596 26.85 11.52 33.99
CA LEU A 596 27.55 12.73 34.39
C LEU A 596 28.94 12.86 33.77
N GLY A 597 29.60 11.72 33.47
CA GLY A 597 30.93 11.69 32.89
C GLY A 597 31.03 12.03 31.39
N GLY A 598 29.88 12.17 30.70
CA GLY A 598 29.78 12.61 29.30
C GLY A 598 29.74 14.12 29.09
N ALA A 599 30.08 14.91 30.09
CA ALA A 599 30.07 16.39 30.07
C ALA A 599 31.51 16.98 29.94
N GLU A 600 32.47 16.24 29.33
CA GLU A 600 33.75 16.80 28.89
C GLU A 600 33.79 16.91 27.35
#